data_e5e1a47cfb06ca3d947683e17ff50188
#
_entry.id   e5e1a47cfb06ca3d947683e17ff50188
#
_cell.length_a   1.000
_cell.length_b   1.000
_cell.length_c   1.000
_cell.angle_alpha   90.00
_cell.angle_beta   90.00
_cell.angle_gamma   90.00
#
_symmetry.space_group_name_H-M   'P 1'
#
loop_
_entity.id
_entity.type
_entity.pdbx_description
1 polymer ?
#
loop_
_entity_poly.entity_id
_entity_poly.type
_entity_poly.pdbx_seq_one_letter_code
_entity_poly.pdbx_strand_id
1 'polypeptide(L)'
;MVRYNHSGLFLIGVRNTKVGWQWDYHTVIRYAEQYGVPTTRLFSLSLDEALESLEEMKGSEQEGYVLNIDGFLVKIKCPDFLNLMRAANVSSSFNTVVKYAADGTVDDFIAMLPESYQAPAKEKLRKLRTYESDVRHEIEERCAALPADRKEAMLTIDGLPLDSTMKGLLKARYLGLPVEIIAKRKGKSIQYVRESEIDRYYADRPENENESE
;
A
#
# COMPACT_ATOMS: atom_id res chain seq x y z
N MET A 1 3.35 12.60 -6.20
CA MET A 1 2.47 13.58 -5.55
C MET A 1 2.91 14.97 -5.95
N VAL A 2 1.96 15.90 -6.07
CA VAL A 2 2.26 17.30 -6.40
C VAL A 2 3.26 17.87 -5.40
N ARG A 3 4.32 18.51 -5.89
CA ARG A 3 5.28 19.26 -5.04
C ARG A 3 4.82 20.70 -4.97
N TYR A 4 4.34 21.10 -3.81
CA TYR A 4 3.97 22.49 -3.57
C TYR A 4 5.21 23.31 -3.18
N ASN A 5 5.42 24.44 -3.85
CA ASN A 5 6.55 25.35 -3.56
C ASN A 5 6.29 26.20 -2.32
N HIS A 6 5.08 26.17 -1.77
CA HIS A 6 4.67 26.97 -0.62
C HIS A 6 3.94 26.10 0.39
N SER A 7 4.24 26.28 1.66
CA SER A 7 3.46 25.75 2.78
C SER A 7 2.81 26.89 3.55
N GLY A 8 1.53 26.75 3.91
CA GLY A 8 0.80 27.79 4.64
C GLY A 8 -0.70 27.58 4.59
N LEU A 9 -1.42 28.55 5.15
CA LEU A 9 -2.87 28.60 5.09
C LEU A 9 -3.31 29.37 3.84
N PHE A 10 -4.24 28.76 3.08
CA PHE A 10 -4.84 29.37 1.89
C PHE A 10 -6.34 29.46 2.08
N LEU A 11 -6.93 30.60 1.73
CA LEU A 11 -8.39 30.73 1.67
C LEU A 11 -8.89 30.14 0.35
N ILE A 12 -9.55 28.98 0.45
CA ILE A 12 -10.03 28.23 -0.72
C ILE A 12 -11.53 28.40 -0.96
N GLY A 13 -12.28 28.93 0.00
CA GLY A 13 -13.71 29.15 -0.12
C GLY A 13 -14.30 29.72 1.15
N VAL A 14 -15.48 30.33 1.03
CA VAL A 14 -16.31 30.84 2.13
C VAL A 14 -17.71 30.30 1.96
N ARG A 15 -18.28 29.70 3.01
CA ARG A 15 -19.58 29.07 2.96
C ARG A 15 -20.50 29.62 4.06
N ASN A 16 -21.74 29.91 3.69
CA ASN A 16 -22.78 30.18 4.66
C ASN A 16 -23.28 28.85 5.24
N THR A 17 -23.00 28.61 6.54
CA THR A 17 -23.32 27.35 7.21
C THR A 17 -24.83 27.13 7.44
N LYS A 18 -25.65 28.19 7.43
CA LYS A 18 -27.11 28.08 7.64
C LYS A 18 -27.84 27.59 6.39
N VAL A 19 -27.46 28.09 5.22
CA VAL A 19 -28.12 27.76 3.94
C VAL A 19 -27.25 26.84 3.05
N GLY A 20 -26.05 26.52 3.47
CA GLY A 20 -25.14 25.64 2.70
C GLY A 20 -24.57 26.28 1.43
N TRP A 21 -24.81 27.54 1.20
CA TRP A 21 -24.43 28.27 0.01
C TRP A 21 -22.94 28.65 0.05
N GLN A 22 -22.25 28.44 -1.05
CA GLN A 22 -20.86 28.86 -1.23
C GLN A 22 -20.78 30.15 -2.03
N TRP A 23 -19.91 31.06 -1.61
CA TRP A 23 -19.71 32.31 -2.31
C TRP A 23 -18.95 32.11 -3.61
N ASP A 24 -19.15 33.00 -4.58
CA ASP A 24 -18.37 33.06 -5.79
C ASP A 24 -16.88 33.33 -5.47
N TYR A 25 -15.99 32.86 -6.35
CA TYR A 25 -14.57 32.89 -6.05
C TYR A 25 -13.96 34.28 -6.09
N HIS A 26 -14.52 35.23 -6.86
CA HIS A 26 -14.09 36.63 -6.82
C HIS A 26 -14.34 37.28 -5.45
N THR A 27 -15.44 36.94 -4.83
CA THR A 27 -15.72 37.35 -3.44
C THR A 27 -14.73 36.72 -2.46
N VAL A 28 -14.36 35.43 -2.64
CA VAL A 28 -13.31 34.78 -1.83
C VAL A 28 -11.97 35.51 -1.97
N ILE A 29 -11.55 35.86 -3.20
CA ILE A 29 -10.33 36.60 -3.45
C ILE A 29 -10.34 37.97 -2.73
N ARG A 30 -11.44 38.73 -2.83
CA ARG A 30 -11.58 40.02 -2.15
C ARG A 30 -11.42 39.92 -0.63
N TYR A 31 -12.00 38.88 -0.02
CA TYR A 31 -11.81 38.64 1.42
C TYR A 31 -10.39 38.22 1.75
N ALA A 32 -9.77 37.40 0.94
CA ALA A 32 -8.39 36.99 1.12
C ALA A 32 -7.43 38.20 1.11
N GLU A 33 -7.62 39.12 0.17
CA GLU A 33 -6.88 40.40 0.10
C GLU A 33 -7.11 41.25 1.34
N GLN A 34 -8.37 41.37 1.79
CA GLN A 34 -8.73 42.13 2.99
C GLN A 34 -8.02 41.60 4.24
N TYR A 35 -7.85 40.29 4.36
CA TYR A 35 -7.25 39.64 5.53
C TYR A 35 -5.77 39.26 5.34
N GLY A 36 -5.16 39.57 4.18
CA GLY A 36 -3.76 39.24 3.89
C GLY A 36 -3.49 37.74 3.82
N VAL A 37 -4.51 36.94 3.42
CA VAL A 37 -4.39 35.47 3.32
C VAL A 37 -4.27 35.09 1.84
N PRO A 38 -3.33 34.23 1.43
CA PRO A 38 -3.23 33.80 0.05
C PRO A 38 -4.44 32.92 -0.38
N THR A 39 -4.75 32.96 -1.68
CA THR A 39 -5.77 32.10 -2.32
C THR A 39 -5.14 31.16 -3.33
N THR A 40 -5.90 30.17 -3.78
CA THR A 40 -5.52 29.36 -4.94
C THR A 40 -5.70 30.16 -6.24
N ARG A 41 -5.05 29.73 -7.31
CA ARG A 41 -5.17 30.36 -8.62
C ARG A 41 -6.57 30.21 -9.19
N LEU A 42 -7.16 31.32 -9.66
CA LEU A 42 -8.40 31.29 -10.47
C LEU A 42 -8.02 31.08 -11.94
N PHE A 43 -8.72 30.18 -12.60
CA PHE A 43 -8.59 29.90 -14.03
C PHE A 43 -9.86 30.37 -14.74
N SER A 44 -9.71 31.15 -15.80
CA SER A 44 -10.79 31.61 -16.67
C SER A 44 -10.93 30.67 -17.86
N LEU A 45 -11.35 29.43 -17.58
CA LEU A 45 -11.57 28.38 -18.58
C LEU A 45 -13.06 28.03 -18.62
N SER A 46 -13.57 27.72 -19.80
CA SER A 46 -14.83 27.00 -19.94
C SER A 46 -14.68 25.57 -19.42
N LEU A 47 -15.81 24.89 -19.25
CA LEU A 47 -15.79 23.48 -18.82
C LEU A 47 -15.05 22.60 -19.84
N ASP A 48 -15.31 22.81 -21.13
CA ASP A 48 -14.69 22.03 -22.20
C ASP A 48 -13.17 22.24 -22.24
N GLU A 49 -12.71 23.51 -22.19
CA GLU A 49 -11.27 23.83 -22.09
C GLU A 49 -10.62 23.25 -20.85
N ALA A 50 -11.33 23.26 -19.71
CA ALA A 50 -10.82 22.64 -18.48
C ALA A 50 -10.68 21.13 -18.62
N LEU A 51 -11.65 20.44 -19.24
CA LEU A 51 -11.62 19.01 -19.49
C LEU A 51 -10.52 18.63 -20.47
N GLU A 52 -10.38 19.34 -21.59
CA GLU A 52 -9.32 19.12 -22.56
C GLU A 52 -7.92 19.29 -21.93
N SER A 53 -7.73 20.34 -21.12
CA SER A 53 -6.45 20.59 -20.46
C SER A 53 -6.06 19.52 -19.44
N LEU A 54 -7.01 18.75 -18.90
CA LEU A 54 -6.71 17.66 -17.98
C LEU A 54 -5.94 16.52 -18.63
N GLU A 55 -6.15 16.27 -19.94
CA GLU A 55 -5.49 15.17 -20.67
C GLU A 55 -3.97 15.41 -20.82
N GLU A 56 -3.55 16.67 -20.91
CA GLU A 56 -2.15 17.07 -21.04
C GLU A 56 -1.50 17.41 -19.69
N MET A 57 -2.31 17.50 -18.62
CA MET A 57 -1.86 17.93 -17.29
C MET A 57 -1.00 16.86 -16.62
N LYS A 58 0.18 17.27 -16.14
CA LYS A 58 1.06 16.39 -15.36
C LYS A 58 0.62 16.33 -13.90
N GLY A 59 0.25 15.16 -13.44
CA GLY A 59 -0.19 14.90 -12.07
C GLY A 59 0.86 15.14 -10.99
N SER A 60 2.14 15.27 -11.38
CA SER A 60 3.23 15.68 -10.48
C SER A 60 3.25 17.20 -10.22
N GLU A 61 2.64 18.00 -11.09
CA GLU A 61 2.60 19.46 -11.02
C GLU A 61 1.25 19.97 -10.49
N GLN A 62 0.14 19.34 -10.93
CA GLN A 62 -1.22 19.74 -10.53
C GLN A 62 -2.15 18.53 -10.49
N GLU A 63 -3.04 18.49 -9.48
CA GLU A 63 -4.01 17.38 -9.34
C GLU A 63 -5.18 17.47 -10.33
N GLY A 64 -5.56 18.66 -10.71
CA GLY A 64 -6.76 18.98 -11.49
C GLY A 64 -7.36 20.32 -11.10
N TYR A 65 -8.68 20.45 -11.27
CA TYR A 65 -9.43 21.67 -10.97
C TYR A 65 -10.51 21.45 -9.93
N VAL A 66 -10.92 22.54 -9.29
CA VAL A 66 -12.16 22.64 -8.52
C VAL A 66 -13.08 23.60 -9.26
N LEU A 67 -14.19 23.09 -9.76
CA LEU A 67 -15.22 23.85 -10.44
C LEU A 67 -16.24 24.34 -9.41
N ASN A 68 -16.69 25.60 -9.55
CA ASN A 68 -17.83 26.11 -8.82
C ASN A 68 -19.00 26.24 -9.79
N ILE A 69 -19.99 25.37 -9.67
CA ILE A 69 -21.17 25.33 -10.51
C ILE A 69 -22.37 25.69 -9.61
N ASP A 70 -22.88 26.89 -9.77
CA ASP A 70 -24.03 27.40 -9.00
C ASP A 70 -23.88 27.20 -7.49
N GLY A 71 -22.67 27.45 -6.94
CA GLY A 71 -22.36 27.29 -5.51
C GLY A 71 -22.03 25.86 -5.08
N PHE A 72 -22.02 24.89 -6.00
CA PHE A 72 -21.55 23.54 -5.75
C PHE A 72 -20.10 23.37 -6.22
N LEU A 73 -19.23 22.88 -5.35
CA LEU A 73 -17.88 22.58 -5.70
C LEU A 73 -17.74 21.15 -6.21
N VAL A 74 -17.22 21.00 -7.41
CA VAL A 74 -16.92 19.72 -8.04
C VAL A 74 -15.42 19.65 -8.30
N LYS A 75 -14.76 18.61 -7.76
CA LYS A 75 -13.33 18.37 -7.99
C LYS A 75 -13.17 17.41 -9.17
N ILE A 76 -12.48 17.86 -10.21
CA ILE A 76 -12.06 17.04 -11.34
C ILE A 76 -10.54 16.85 -11.29
N LYS A 77 -10.08 15.60 -11.47
CA LYS A 77 -8.67 15.24 -11.36
C LYS A 77 -8.14 14.78 -12.72
N CYS A 78 -6.89 15.16 -13.03
CA CYS A 78 -6.27 14.71 -14.27
C CYS A 78 -5.97 13.20 -14.23
N PRO A 79 -6.00 12.50 -15.37
CA PRO A 79 -5.74 11.07 -15.48
C PRO A 79 -4.36 10.68 -14.92
N ASP A 80 -3.33 11.48 -15.19
CA ASP A 80 -1.97 11.23 -14.72
C ASP A 80 -1.88 11.24 -13.17
N PHE A 81 -2.53 12.22 -12.50
CA PHE A 81 -2.60 12.24 -11.04
C PHE A 81 -3.34 11.02 -10.47
N LEU A 82 -4.44 10.60 -11.11
CA LEU A 82 -5.16 9.39 -10.68
C LEU A 82 -4.29 8.14 -10.81
N ASN A 83 -3.48 8.03 -11.87
CA ASN A 83 -2.54 6.94 -12.05
C ASN A 83 -1.42 6.97 -11.00
N LEU A 84 -0.86 8.15 -10.70
CA LEU A 84 0.12 8.32 -9.62
C LEU A 84 -0.46 7.93 -8.26
N MET A 85 -1.69 8.33 -7.96
CA MET A 85 -2.37 7.97 -6.71
C MET A 85 -2.66 6.46 -6.60
N ARG A 86 -3.08 5.84 -7.71
CA ARG A 86 -3.27 4.37 -7.75
C ARG A 86 -1.94 3.67 -7.52
N ALA A 87 -0.87 4.07 -8.20
CA ALA A 87 0.46 3.52 -8.01
C ALA A 87 0.96 3.69 -6.57
N ALA A 88 0.77 4.87 -5.96
CA ALA A 88 1.13 5.12 -4.56
C ALA A 88 0.38 4.21 -3.59
N ASN A 89 -0.94 4.07 -3.75
CA ASN A 89 -1.76 3.21 -2.90
C ASN A 89 -1.38 1.74 -3.05
N VAL A 90 -1.12 1.30 -4.27
CA VAL A 90 -0.72 -0.08 -4.57
C VAL A 90 0.67 -0.38 -4.01
N SER A 91 1.65 0.49 -4.21
CA SER A 91 3.02 0.32 -3.69
C SER A 91 3.11 0.46 -2.17
N SER A 92 2.17 1.20 -1.55
CA SER A 92 2.09 1.34 -0.09
C SER A 92 1.47 0.11 0.59
N SER A 93 0.76 -0.74 -0.14
CA SER A 93 0.11 -1.94 0.41
C SER A 93 1.04 -3.15 0.39
N PHE A 94 1.40 -3.66 1.58
CA PHE A 94 2.13 -4.92 1.71
C PHE A 94 1.37 -6.09 1.05
N ASN A 95 0.06 -6.16 1.24
CA ASN A 95 -0.79 -7.22 0.67
C ASN A 95 -0.72 -7.27 -0.86
N THR A 96 -0.57 -6.13 -1.53
CA THR A 96 -0.41 -6.09 -2.98
C THR A 96 0.92 -6.72 -3.41
N VAL A 97 2.01 -6.38 -2.74
CA VAL A 97 3.33 -6.98 -3.00
C VAL A 97 3.30 -8.50 -2.81
N VAL A 98 2.68 -8.97 -1.71
CA VAL A 98 2.53 -10.41 -1.43
C VAL A 98 1.73 -11.12 -2.52
N LYS A 99 0.64 -10.50 -2.99
CA LYS A 99 -0.18 -11.08 -4.06
C LYS A 99 0.62 -11.27 -5.35
N TYR A 100 1.30 -10.22 -5.83
CA TYR A 100 2.13 -10.31 -7.03
C TYR A 100 3.33 -11.26 -6.85
N ALA A 101 3.90 -11.35 -5.64
CA ALA A 101 4.96 -12.30 -5.34
C ALA A 101 4.44 -13.74 -5.40
N ALA A 102 3.27 -14.02 -4.85
CA ALA A 102 2.63 -15.33 -4.91
C ALA A 102 2.24 -15.76 -6.33
N ASP A 103 1.85 -14.78 -7.16
CA ASP A 103 1.51 -14.99 -8.58
C ASP A 103 2.76 -15.06 -9.49
N GLY A 104 3.98 -14.83 -8.95
CA GLY A 104 5.24 -14.86 -9.71
C GLY A 104 5.46 -13.65 -10.64
N THR A 105 4.70 -12.57 -10.49
CA THR A 105 4.70 -11.39 -11.38
C THR A 105 5.14 -10.11 -10.69
N VAL A 106 5.79 -10.23 -9.53
CA VAL A 106 6.16 -9.08 -8.69
C VAL A 106 7.22 -8.17 -9.32
N ASP A 107 8.12 -8.72 -10.11
CA ASP A 107 9.17 -7.94 -10.76
C ASP A 107 8.59 -7.06 -11.88
N ASP A 108 7.65 -7.59 -12.69
CA ASP A 108 6.90 -6.84 -13.68
C ASP A 108 6.05 -5.75 -13.03
N PHE A 109 5.40 -6.09 -11.92
CA PHE A 109 4.63 -5.13 -11.13
C PHE A 109 5.51 -3.97 -10.66
N ILE A 110 6.68 -4.24 -10.08
CA ILE A 110 7.60 -3.20 -9.61
C ILE A 110 8.14 -2.36 -10.78
N ALA A 111 8.43 -2.96 -11.93
CA ALA A 111 8.91 -2.25 -13.11
C ALA A 111 7.86 -1.27 -13.68
N MET A 112 6.57 -1.56 -13.53
CA MET A 112 5.49 -0.66 -13.95
C MET A 112 5.26 0.51 -13.00
N LEU A 113 5.79 0.48 -11.76
CA LEU A 113 5.63 1.58 -10.81
C LEU A 113 6.51 2.77 -11.21
N PRO A 114 6.02 4.02 -11.00
CA PRO A 114 6.89 5.19 -11.08
C PRO A 114 8.12 5.04 -10.17
N GLU A 115 9.27 5.55 -10.60
CA GLU A 115 10.56 5.35 -9.92
C GLU A 115 10.53 5.63 -8.41
N SER A 116 9.85 6.71 -8.01
CA SER A 116 9.70 7.09 -6.60
C SER A 116 8.97 6.06 -5.72
N TYR A 117 8.21 5.12 -6.33
CA TYR A 117 7.46 4.08 -5.63
C TYR A 117 8.12 2.71 -5.69
N GLN A 118 9.13 2.52 -6.56
CA GLN A 118 9.82 1.24 -6.70
C GLN A 118 10.62 0.87 -5.46
N ALA A 119 11.34 1.82 -4.85
CA ALA A 119 12.16 1.55 -3.68
C ALA A 119 11.34 1.05 -2.47
N PRO A 120 10.22 1.69 -2.07
CA PRO A 120 9.35 1.16 -1.02
C PRO A 120 8.76 -0.22 -1.34
N ALA A 121 8.41 -0.50 -2.61
CA ALA A 121 7.89 -1.81 -3.00
C ALA A 121 8.97 -2.90 -2.93
N LYS A 122 10.19 -2.61 -3.38
CA LYS A 122 11.35 -3.51 -3.27
C LYS A 122 11.69 -3.85 -1.82
N GLU A 123 11.60 -2.87 -0.91
CA GLU A 123 11.85 -3.10 0.52
C GLU A 123 10.82 -4.07 1.12
N LYS A 124 9.54 -3.90 0.80
CA LYS A 124 8.50 -4.84 1.22
C LYS A 124 8.71 -6.24 0.65
N LEU A 125 9.10 -6.32 -0.62
CA LEU A 125 9.44 -7.60 -1.25
C LEU A 125 10.64 -8.26 -0.56
N ARG A 126 11.68 -7.49 -0.21
CA ARG A 126 12.84 -7.98 0.53
C ARG A 126 12.40 -8.57 1.88
N LYS A 127 11.63 -7.83 2.65
CA LYS A 127 11.06 -8.29 3.94
C LYS A 127 10.27 -9.61 3.78
N LEU A 128 9.45 -9.70 2.74
CA LEU A 128 8.67 -10.90 2.44
C LEU A 128 9.57 -12.10 2.09
N ARG A 129 10.58 -11.91 1.24
CA ARG A 129 11.50 -12.98 0.82
C ARG A 129 12.37 -13.46 1.97
N THR A 130 12.87 -12.55 2.81
CA THR A 130 13.61 -12.91 4.03
C THR A 130 12.74 -13.78 4.92
N TYR A 131 11.53 -13.35 5.22
CA TYR A 131 10.57 -14.14 6.01
C TYR A 131 10.30 -15.52 5.40
N GLU A 132 10.06 -15.61 4.10
CA GLU A 132 9.82 -16.89 3.42
C GLU A 132 11.03 -17.83 3.53
N SER A 133 12.23 -17.29 3.37
CA SER A 133 13.49 -18.04 3.50
C SER A 133 13.69 -18.57 4.92
N ASP A 134 13.48 -17.71 5.92
CA ASP A 134 13.71 -18.06 7.33
C ASP A 134 12.69 -19.10 7.81
N VAL A 135 11.41 -18.93 7.45
CA VAL A 135 10.38 -19.92 7.76
C VAL A 135 10.67 -21.26 7.09
N ARG A 136 11.11 -21.23 5.83
CA ARG A 136 11.47 -22.45 5.09
C ARG A 136 12.63 -23.17 5.74
N HIS A 137 13.67 -22.44 6.10
CA HIS A 137 14.85 -23.00 6.80
C HIS A 137 14.44 -23.64 8.13
N GLU A 138 13.68 -22.93 8.95
CA GLU A 138 13.19 -23.45 10.23
C GLU A 138 12.35 -24.73 10.07
N ILE A 139 11.48 -24.77 9.06
CA ILE A 139 10.68 -25.96 8.76
C ILE A 139 11.57 -27.14 8.36
N GLU A 140 12.59 -26.94 7.53
CA GLU A 140 13.51 -28.01 7.13
C GLU A 140 14.31 -28.54 8.31
N GLU A 141 14.88 -27.68 9.16
CA GLU A 141 15.61 -28.09 10.35
C GLU A 141 14.73 -28.89 11.31
N ARG A 142 13.53 -28.37 11.62
CA ARG A 142 12.61 -29.06 12.52
C ARG A 142 12.09 -30.36 11.94
N CYS A 143 11.84 -30.42 10.63
CA CYS A 143 11.40 -31.65 9.96
C CYS A 143 12.47 -32.74 10.01
N ALA A 144 13.75 -32.38 9.86
CA ALA A 144 14.87 -33.32 9.94
C ALA A 144 15.02 -33.95 11.33
N ALA A 145 14.56 -33.29 12.38
CA ALA A 145 14.58 -33.77 13.77
C ALA A 145 13.37 -34.62 14.17
N LEU A 146 12.36 -34.77 13.29
CA LEU A 146 11.16 -35.54 13.60
C LEU A 146 11.37 -37.05 13.52
N PRO A 147 10.63 -37.84 14.32
CA PRO A 147 10.64 -39.30 14.22
C PRO A 147 10.21 -39.79 12.84
N ALA A 148 10.73 -40.95 12.42
CA ALA A 148 10.34 -41.59 11.17
C ALA A 148 8.90 -42.15 11.22
N ASP A 149 8.42 -42.55 12.41
CA ASP A 149 7.04 -43.00 12.59
C ASP A 149 6.08 -41.82 12.48
N ARG A 150 5.09 -41.95 11.57
CA ARG A 150 4.15 -40.89 11.25
C ARG A 150 3.28 -40.47 12.45
N LYS A 151 2.84 -41.41 13.27
CA LYS A 151 1.98 -41.11 14.42
C LYS A 151 2.76 -40.36 15.49
N GLU A 152 3.97 -40.82 15.76
CA GLU A 152 4.88 -40.18 16.71
C GLU A 152 5.28 -38.77 16.23
N ALA A 153 5.62 -38.60 14.96
CA ALA A 153 5.92 -37.29 14.38
C ALA A 153 4.75 -36.30 14.51
N MET A 154 3.50 -36.73 14.22
CA MET A 154 2.33 -35.87 14.37
C MET A 154 2.10 -35.45 15.83
N LEU A 155 2.25 -36.36 16.78
CA LEU A 155 2.14 -36.03 18.22
C LEU A 155 3.26 -35.09 18.66
N THR A 156 4.48 -35.30 18.18
CA THR A 156 5.62 -34.42 18.45
C THR A 156 5.34 -33.00 17.92
N ILE A 157 4.87 -32.84 16.68
CA ILE A 157 4.53 -31.53 16.11
C ILE A 157 3.43 -30.84 16.90
N ASP A 158 2.39 -31.58 17.31
CA ASP A 158 1.29 -31.00 18.11
C ASP A 158 1.75 -30.52 19.50
N GLY A 159 2.75 -31.18 20.07
CA GLY A 159 3.37 -30.79 21.34
C GLY A 159 4.35 -29.60 21.25
N LEU A 160 4.82 -29.21 20.06
CA LEU A 160 5.75 -28.10 19.94
C LEU A 160 5.11 -26.76 20.36
N PRO A 161 5.86 -25.82 20.95
CA PRO A 161 5.40 -24.49 21.31
C PRO A 161 5.38 -23.56 20.07
N LEU A 162 4.67 -23.97 19.03
CA LEU A 162 4.51 -23.26 17.75
C LEU A 162 3.05 -22.89 17.55
N ASP A 163 2.82 -21.81 16.79
CA ASP A 163 1.47 -21.47 16.38
C ASP A 163 0.87 -22.51 15.39
N SER A 164 -0.43 -22.40 15.16
CA SER A 164 -1.16 -23.34 14.29
C SER A 164 -0.70 -23.29 12.82
N THR A 165 -0.21 -22.15 12.36
CA THR A 165 0.30 -21.98 11.01
C THR A 165 1.61 -22.72 10.82
N MET A 166 2.57 -22.51 11.72
CA MET A 166 3.85 -23.21 11.70
C MET A 166 3.70 -24.73 11.85
N LYS A 167 2.83 -25.18 12.78
CA LYS A 167 2.49 -26.61 12.90
C LYS A 167 1.91 -27.17 11.60
N GLY A 168 1.03 -26.41 10.92
CA GLY A 168 0.46 -26.79 9.64
C GLY A 168 1.50 -26.92 8.53
N LEU A 169 2.42 -25.98 8.43
CA LEU A 169 3.52 -25.98 7.45
C LEU A 169 4.48 -27.17 7.71
N LEU A 170 4.81 -27.43 8.97
CA LEU A 170 5.69 -28.53 9.36
C LEU A 170 5.04 -29.90 9.05
N LYS A 171 3.75 -30.05 9.31
CA LYS A 171 2.98 -31.25 8.91
C LYS A 171 2.95 -31.43 7.40
N ALA A 172 2.72 -30.36 6.64
CA ALA A 172 2.74 -30.40 5.18
C ALA A 172 4.10 -30.87 4.67
N ARG A 173 5.21 -30.30 5.20
CA ARG A 173 6.58 -30.70 4.81
C ARG A 173 6.86 -32.16 5.13
N TYR A 174 6.53 -32.62 6.34
CA TYR A 174 6.72 -34.01 6.75
C TYR A 174 5.97 -35.01 5.86
N LEU A 175 4.78 -34.63 5.40
CA LEU A 175 3.94 -35.46 4.54
C LEU A 175 4.31 -35.34 3.04
N GLY A 176 5.34 -34.61 2.67
CA GLY A 176 5.72 -34.37 1.27
C GLY A 176 4.74 -33.52 0.48
N LEU A 177 3.88 -32.74 1.17
CA LEU A 177 2.92 -31.82 0.56
C LEU A 177 3.56 -30.45 0.27
N PRO A 178 3.01 -29.66 -0.66
CA PRO A 178 3.49 -28.32 -0.92
C PRO A 178 3.46 -27.45 0.35
N VAL A 179 4.56 -26.73 0.61
CA VAL A 179 4.70 -25.80 1.74
C VAL A 179 4.39 -24.39 1.23
N GLU A 180 3.17 -23.93 1.48
CA GLU A 180 2.66 -22.63 1.04
C GLU A 180 2.82 -21.59 2.18
N ILE A 181 3.95 -20.85 2.19
CA ILE A 181 4.31 -19.90 3.26
C ILE A 181 3.58 -18.55 3.09
N ILE A 182 3.69 -17.96 1.89
CA ILE A 182 3.18 -16.59 1.62
C ILE A 182 1.74 -16.54 1.12
N ALA A 183 1.27 -17.65 0.53
CA ALA A 183 -0.10 -17.76 0.02
C ALA A 183 -0.64 -19.16 0.30
N LYS A 184 -1.71 -19.26 1.07
CA LYS A 184 -2.33 -20.53 1.46
C LYS A 184 -3.72 -20.65 0.83
N ARG A 185 -3.96 -21.73 0.11
CA ARG A 185 -5.28 -22.01 -0.42
C ARG A 185 -6.24 -22.47 0.70
N LYS A 186 -7.37 -21.77 0.81
CA LYS A 186 -8.43 -22.08 1.78
C LYS A 186 -9.77 -22.22 1.04
N GLY A 187 -10.09 -23.45 0.60
CA GLY A 187 -11.25 -23.70 -0.26
C GLY A 187 -11.11 -23.03 -1.61
N LYS A 188 -12.05 -22.12 -1.95
CA LYS A 188 -12.03 -21.33 -3.19
C LYS A 188 -11.24 -20.00 -3.08
N SER A 189 -10.76 -19.63 -1.88
CA SER A 189 -10.02 -18.39 -1.64
C SER A 189 -8.55 -18.64 -1.38
N ILE A 190 -7.72 -17.61 -1.62
CA ILE A 190 -6.31 -17.60 -1.27
C ILE A 190 -6.16 -16.63 -0.09
N GLN A 191 -5.58 -17.12 0.98
CA GLN A 191 -5.19 -16.31 2.14
C GLN A 191 -3.70 -15.99 2.02
N TYR A 192 -3.37 -14.70 1.97
CA TYR A 192 -2.00 -14.20 1.91
C TYR A 192 -1.48 -13.89 3.31
N VAL A 193 -0.17 -14.05 3.52
CA VAL A 193 0.50 -13.62 4.75
C VAL A 193 0.36 -12.11 4.93
N ARG A 194 0.13 -11.68 6.15
CA ARG A 194 0.01 -10.26 6.53
C ARG A 194 1.34 -9.75 7.10
N GLU A 195 1.59 -8.46 6.95
CA GLU A 195 2.78 -7.83 7.53
C GLU A 195 2.86 -8.04 9.05
N SER A 196 1.73 -7.95 9.76
CA SER A 196 1.65 -8.21 11.20
C SER A 196 1.97 -9.66 11.61
N GLU A 197 1.80 -10.63 10.71
CA GLU A 197 2.18 -12.02 10.96
C GLU A 197 3.70 -12.17 10.85
N ILE A 198 4.31 -11.46 9.91
CA ILE A 198 5.77 -11.40 9.77
C ILE A 198 6.41 -10.72 10.98
N ASP A 199 5.86 -9.56 11.40
CA ASP A 199 6.37 -8.84 12.56
C ASP A 199 6.28 -9.69 13.83
N ARG A 200 5.20 -10.43 14.02
CA ARG A 200 5.04 -11.39 15.14
C ARG A 200 6.05 -12.52 15.05
N TYR A 201 6.27 -13.06 13.86
CA TYR A 201 7.26 -14.13 13.68
C TYR A 201 8.64 -13.73 14.17
N TYR A 202 9.07 -12.50 13.92
CA TYR A 202 10.36 -12.00 14.41
C TYR A 202 10.32 -11.56 15.88
N ALA A 203 9.21 -11.01 16.38
CA ALA A 203 9.07 -10.60 17.78
C ALA A 203 9.12 -11.78 18.76
N ASP A 204 8.62 -12.95 18.35
CA ASP A 204 8.61 -14.17 19.17
C ASP A 204 9.95 -14.92 19.17
N ARG A 205 10.99 -14.39 18.47
CA ARG A 205 12.33 -14.99 18.37
C ARG A 205 13.36 -14.07 19.00
N PRO A 206 14.27 -14.61 19.85
CA PRO A 206 15.44 -13.83 20.27
C PRO A 206 16.23 -13.42 19.04
N GLU A 207 16.64 -12.15 18.99
CA GLU A 207 17.54 -11.64 17.96
C GLU A 207 18.72 -12.59 17.84
N ASN A 208 18.98 -13.10 16.65
CA ASN A 208 20.23 -13.77 16.37
C ASN A 208 21.32 -12.70 16.51
N GLU A 209 22.03 -12.73 17.64
CA GLU A 209 23.28 -11.99 17.86
C GLU A 209 24.35 -12.51 16.89
N ASN A 210 24.22 -12.25 15.60
CA ASN A 210 25.27 -12.53 14.60
C ASN A 210 25.06 -11.66 13.36
N GLU A 211 25.16 -10.33 13.51
CA GLU A 211 25.60 -9.43 12.44
C GLU A 211 26.44 -8.31 13.05
N SER A 212 27.63 -8.69 13.55
CA SER A 212 28.73 -7.75 13.79
C SER A 212 30.05 -8.51 13.77
N GLU A 213 30.52 -8.76 12.54
CA GLU A 213 31.98 -8.81 12.24
C GLU A 213 32.18 -8.52 10.74
#